data_598ad5348d2d36f23b876a8205ba5ee5
#
_entry.id   598ad5348d2d36f23b876a8205ba5ee5
#
_cell.length_a   1.000
_cell.length_b   1.000
_cell.length_c   1.000
_cell.angle_alpha   90.00
_cell.angle_beta   90.00
_cell.angle_gamma   90.00
#
_symmetry.space_group_name_H-M   'P 1'
#
loop_
_entity.id
_entity.type
_entity.pdbx_description
1 polymer ?
#
loop_
_entity_poly.entity_id
_entity_poly.type
_entity_poly.pdbx_seq_one_letter_code
_entity_poly.pdbx_strand_id
1 'polypeptide(L)'
;FPTRRSSDLPTIIEIKTIIGKFSKSEGTCKVHGSPLDLEDIKQIKEKLDVRDISFAISQEVQNKMNDRIFDRNGKSIRDWKEKVALLDEKKKQELEQLIDNKKPVKLIDIDYEFPEDGKDSTRNVSGKVLNSIAKNYPFLIGGSADVSKSTMARIVNTQNNSYLYPGGKNINFGIRESAMGAIANGIALSNLTPFVSTFFSFSDYLKGALRLTALMDLPVIYVFSHDSITVGEDGPTHQPVEQLAAFRAIPNFDTYRPSDANETIGSYKAILELRKPAAIILGRNKVKIEEKTKSSDVIKGAYIVEKEIKELEGIIITSGEELELTMKVYDTLQEKGYGIRIVSMPSMSRFEKQTDEYKEKILPKGIKTFVIERSSSLSWYKYTKEGYMFTIDSFGKSGNKNDVDLAFGFTSDIIEKEIERKLNE
;
A
#
# COMPACT_ATOMS: atom_id res chain seq x y z
N PHE A 1 -4.88 44.51 2.77
CA PHE A 1 -4.69 43.33 3.62
C PHE A 1 -3.42 43.52 4.43
N PRO A 2 -3.47 43.37 5.78
CA PRO A 2 -2.25 43.38 6.54
C PRO A 2 -1.40 42.17 6.07
N THR A 3 -0.20 42.46 5.58
CA THR A 3 0.82 41.43 5.35
C THR A 3 1.21 40.84 6.69
N ARG A 4 0.49 39.82 7.16
CA ARG A 4 0.98 39.04 8.28
C ARG A 4 2.21 38.28 7.79
N ARG A 5 3.34 38.63 8.35
CA ARG A 5 4.55 37.82 8.29
C ARG A 5 4.20 36.44 8.78
N SER A 6 4.83 35.43 8.21
CA SER A 6 4.76 34.05 8.71
C SER A 6 4.90 34.05 10.23
N SER A 7 3.82 33.69 10.93
CA SER A 7 3.91 33.44 12.37
C SER A 7 4.52 32.04 12.56
N ASP A 8 5.25 31.84 13.65
CA ASP A 8 5.78 30.54 14.02
C ASP A 8 4.68 29.52 14.41
N LEU A 9 3.44 29.96 14.37
CA LEU A 9 2.26 29.17 14.73
C LEU A 9 1.47 28.74 13.49
N PRO A 10 0.83 27.56 13.50
CA PRO A 10 -0.13 27.16 12.49
C PRO A 10 -1.17 28.25 12.29
N THR A 11 -1.38 28.67 11.03
CA THR A 11 -2.25 29.79 10.71
C THR A 11 -3.35 29.31 9.76
N ILE A 12 -4.61 29.58 10.12
CA ILE A 12 -5.79 29.38 9.25
C ILE A 12 -6.16 30.71 8.65
N ILE A 13 -6.30 30.76 7.32
CA ILE A 13 -6.77 31.92 6.58
C ILE A 13 -8.14 31.56 5.99
N GLU A 14 -9.19 32.16 6.49
CA GLU A 14 -10.54 32.03 5.91
C GLU A 14 -10.70 33.07 4.79
N ILE A 15 -10.96 32.59 3.57
CA ILE A 15 -11.22 33.44 2.40
C ILE A 15 -12.68 33.21 1.98
N LYS A 16 -13.55 34.19 2.18
CA LYS A 16 -14.93 34.12 1.72
C LYS A 16 -15.02 34.48 0.24
N THR A 17 -15.53 33.55 -0.54
CA THR A 17 -15.71 33.69 -1.98
C THR A 17 -17.14 33.36 -2.38
N ILE A 18 -17.51 33.73 -3.60
CA ILE A 18 -18.78 33.35 -4.22
C ILE A 18 -18.45 32.47 -5.43
N ILE A 19 -19.02 31.29 -5.48
CA ILE A 19 -18.80 30.37 -6.60
C ILE A 19 -19.29 30.98 -7.92
N GLY A 20 -18.49 30.92 -8.96
CA GLY A 20 -18.84 31.47 -10.28
C GLY A 20 -19.07 32.99 -10.28
N LYS A 21 -18.38 33.72 -9.42
CA LYS A 21 -18.54 35.20 -9.32
C LYS A 21 -18.47 35.86 -10.67
N PHE A 22 -19.42 36.76 -10.93
CA PHE A 22 -19.64 37.49 -12.18
C PHE A 22 -20.18 36.70 -13.36
N SER A 23 -20.38 35.38 -13.26
CA SER A 23 -21.07 34.60 -14.29
C SER A 23 -22.59 34.76 -14.18
N LYS A 24 -23.33 34.35 -15.20
CA LYS A 24 -24.82 34.31 -15.20
C LYS A 24 -25.40 33.43 -14.11
N SER A 25 -24.61 32.45 -13.63
CA SER A 25 -25.02 31.47 -12.61
C SER A 25 -24.26 31.66 -11.29
N GLU A 26 -23.78 32.89 -11.00
CA GLU A 26 -23.09 33.24 -9.76
C GLU A 26 -23.85 32.77 -8.52
N GLY A 27 -23.17 32.19 -7.56
CA GLY A 27 -23.72 31.73 -6.27
C GLY A 27 -24.60 30.49 -6.35
N THR A 28 -24.71 29.83 -7.52
CA THR A 28 -25.53 28.63 -7.69
C THR A 28 -24.68 27.37 -7.91
N CYS A 29 -25.30 26.20 -7.63
CA CYS A 29 -24.63 24.91 -7.89
C CYS A 29 -24.41 24.61 -9.40
N LYS A 30 -25.00 25.39 -10.31
CA LYS A 30 -24.86 25.18 -11.76
C LYS A 30 -23.42 25.36 -12.27
N VAL A 31 -22.60 26.15 -11.56
CA VAL A 31 -21.17 26.35 -11.90
C VAL A 31 -20.24 25.37 -11.19
N HIS A 32 -20.78 24.46 -10.37
CA HIS A 32 -19.96 23.45 -9.71
C HIS A 32 -19.60 22.33 -10.70
N GLY A 33 -18.32 22.25 -11.08
CA GLY A 33 -17.82 21.19 -11.98
C GLY A 33 -18.24 21.34 -13.45
N SER A 34 -18.94 22.42 -13.82
CA SER A 34 -19.31 22.72 -15.22
C SER A 34 -18.46 23.86 -15.75
N PRO A 35 -17.83 23.70 -16.94
CA PRO A 35 -17.14 24.82 -17.59
C PRO A 35 -18.11 25.97 -17.87
N LEU A 36 -17.62 27.19 -17.68
CA LEU A 36 -18.36 28.39 -18.12
C LEU A 36 -18.35 28.49 -19.66
N ASP A 37 -19.43 28.99 -20.23
CA ASP A 37 -19.46 29.26 -21.67
C ASP A 37 -18.62 30.48 -22.04
N LEU A 38 -18.33 30.64 -23.34
CA LEU A 38 -17.46 31.73 -23.83
C LEU A 38 -18.06 33.10 -23.54
N GLU A 39 -19.37 33.22 -23.52
CA GLU A 39 -20.07 34.48 -23.23
C GLU A 39 -19.96 34.88 -21.77
N ASP A 40 -20.11 33.90 -20.85
CA ASP A 40 -19.81 34.11 -19.44
C ASP A 40 -18.37 34.52 -19.18
N ILE A 41 -17.41 33.85 -19.86
CA ILE A 41 -15.99 34.20 -19.75
C ILE A 41 -15.73 35.64 -20.21
N LYS A 42 -16.34 36.03 -21.34
CA LYS A 42 -16.22 37.40 -21.87
C LYS A 42 -16.80 38.40 -20.89
N GLN A 43 -18.02 38.16 -20.38
CA GLN A 43 -18.67 39.01 -19.39
C GLN A 43 -17.84 39.16 -18.10
N ILE A 44 -17.23 38.08 -17.62
CA ILE A 44 -16.34 38.12 -16.45
C ILE A 44 -15.11 38.97 -16.72
N LYS A 45 -14.48 38.82 -17.90
CA LYS A 45 -13.32 39.60 -18.29
C LYS A 45 -13.65 41.10 -18.39
N GLU A 46 -14.80 41.43 -18.96
CA GLU A 46 -15.30 42.83 -19.04
C GLU A 46 -15.51 43.42 -17.63
N LYS A 47 -16.15 42.69 -16.74
CA LYS A 47 -16.38 43.15 -15.35
C LYS A 47 -15.11 43.27 -14.51
N LEU A 48 -14.06 42.53 -14.85
CA LEU A 48 -12.77 42.57 -14.18
C LEU A 48 -11.77 43.52 -14.86
N ASP A 49 -12.18 44.20 -15.95
CA ASP A 49 -11.30 45.04 -16.79
C ASP A 49 -10.04 44.30 -17.27
N VAL A 50 -10.23 43.02 -17.66
CA VAL A 50 -9.17 42.16 -18.19
C VAL A 50 -9.33 42.02 -19.69
N ARG A 51 -8.22 42.10 -20.45
CA ARG A 51 -8.22 41.92 -21.91
C ARG A 51 -8.85 40.59 -22.31
N ASP A 52 -9.68 40.58 -23.35
CA ASP A 52 -10.26 39.36 -23.88
C ASP A 52 -9.27 38.60 -24.77
N ILE A 53 -8.18 38.19 -24.16
CA ILE A 53 -7.13 37.34 -24.74
C ILE A 53 -6.99 36.13 -23.84
N SER A 54 -6.94 34.92 -24.43
CA SER A 54 -6.75 33.67 -23.66
C SER A 54 -5.41 33.72 -22.94
N PHE A 55 -5.44 33.41 -21.63
CA PHE A 55 -4.25 33.35 -20.76
C PHE A 55 -3.43 34.64 -20.70
N ALA A 56 -4.03 35.82 -21.01
CA ALA A 56 -3.34 37.10 -20.94
C ALA A 56 -2.99 37.47 -19.49
N ILE A 57 -1.74 37.86 -19.29
CA ILE A 57 -1.24 38.47 -18.05
C ILE A 57 -0.70 39.88 -18.40
N SER A 58 -1.08 40.89 -17.63
CA SER A 58 -0.55 42.22 -17.87
C SER A 58 0.96 42.27 -17.63
N GLN A 59 1.69 43.05 -18.43
CA GLN A 59 3.14 43.23 -18.27
C GLN A 59 3.49 43.75 -16.88
N GLU A 60 2.65 44.60 -16.30
CA GLU A 60 2.85 45.11 -14.96
C GLU A 60 2.81 44.03 -13.89
N VAL A 61 1.82 43.11 -13.97
CA VAL A 61 1.71 41.96 -13.05
C VAL A 61 2.89 41.03 -13.23
N GLN A 62 3.27 40.76 -14.49
CA GLN A 62 4.40 39.88 -14.80
C GLN A 62 5.72 40.45 -14.23
N ASN A 63 5.97 41.74 -14.41
CA ASN A 63 7.15 42.42 -13.87
C ASN A 63 7.16 42.36 -12.34
N LYS A 64 6.05 42.74 -11.67
CA LYS A 64 5.95 42.68 -10.20
C LYS A 64 6.16 41.27 -9.65
N MET A 65 5.64 40.24 -10.32
CA MET A 65 5.84 38.86 -9.92
C MET A 65 7.29 38.42 -10.12
N ASN A 66 7.90 38.77 -11.26
CA ASN A 66 9.29 38.44 -11.53
C ASN A 66 10.23 39.12 -10.52
N ASP A 67 10.06 40.39 -10.22
CA ASP A 67 10.86 41.11 -9.23
C ASP A 67 10.75 40.43 -7.85
N ARG A 68 9.53 40.14 -7.40
CA ARG A 68 9.32 39.44 -6.13
C ARG A 68 9.90 38.02 -6.11
N ILE A 69 9.79 37.30 -7.21
CA ILE A 69 10.35 35.93 -7.34
C ILE A 69 11.87 36.03 -7.36
N PHE A 70 12.46 36.94 -8.10
CA PHE A 70 13.91 37.17 -8.17
C PHE A 70 14.50 37.54 -6.81
N ASP A 71 13.94 38.54 -6.14
CA ASP A 71 14.43 38.97 -4.84
C ASP A 71 14.31 37.90 -3.77
N ARG A 72 13.13 37.30 -3.66
CA ARG A 72 12.86 36.26 -2.63
C ARG A 72 13.66 34.98 -2.92
N ASN A 73 13.65 34.51 -4.15
CA ASN A 73 14.32 33.26 -4.50
C ASN A 73 15.83 33.44 -4.54
N GLY A 74 16.32 34.55 -5.03
CA GLY A 74 17.76 34.86 -5.03
C GLY A 74 18.34 34.85 -3.63
N LYS A 75 17.63 35.47 -2.66
CA LYS A 75 18.02 35.39 -1.24
C LYS A 75 17.95 33.99 -0.71
N SER A 76 16.82 33.28 -0.91
CA SER A 76 16.64 31.90 -0.42
C SER A 76 17.67 30.94 -0.99
N ILE A 77 18.05 31.09 -2.26
CA ILE A 77 19.10 30.27 -2.90
C ILE A 77 20.47 30.57 -2.29
N ARG A 78 20.79 31.83 -2.03
CA ARG A 78 22.07 32.16 -1.36
C ARG A 78 22.12 31.60 0.05
N ASP A 79 21.09 31.85 0.85
CA ASP A 79 20.98 31.33 2.23
C ASP A 79 21.08 29.80 2.26
N TRP A 80 20.46 29.14 1.29
CA TRP A 80 20.55 27.68 1.10
C TRP A 80 22.00 27.24 0.81
N LYS A 81 22.64 27.85 -0.19
CA LYS A 81 24.02 27.51 -0.56
C LYS A 81 25.00 27.70 0.59
N GLU A 82 24.86 28.79 1.34
CA GLU A 82 25.68 29.05 2.54
C GLU A 82 25.48 27.97 3.60
N LYS A 83 24.22 27.59 3.89
CA LYS A 83 23.91 26.54 4.87
C LYS A 83 24.44 25.18 4.43
N VAL A 84 24.31 24.83 3.14
CA VAL A 84 24.82 23.59 2.60
C VAL A 84 26.35 23.53 2.65
N ALA A 85 27.04 24.66 2.40
CA ALA A 85 28.49 24.73 2.48
C ALA A 85 29.03 24.44 3.89
N LEU A 86 28.24 24.74 4.94
CA LEU A 86 28.59 24.51 6.34
C LEU A 86 28.35 23.05 6.80
N LEU A 87 27.69 22.22 5.99
CA LEU A 87 27.47 20.81 6.33
C LEU A 87 28.78 20.01 6.23
N ASP A 88 28.95 19.05 7.11
CA ASP A 88 29.97 18.00 6.95
C ASP A 88 29.68 17.11 5.73
N GLU A 89 30.71 16.37 5.25
CA GLU A 89 30.58 15.56 4.04
C GLU A 89 29.52 14.49 4.14
N LYS A 90 29.30 13.90 5.32
CA LYS A 90 28.27 12.89 5.55
C LYS A 90 26.87 13.47 5.36
N LYS A 91 26.60 14.64 5.94
CA LYS A 91 25.31 15.34 5.80
C LYS A 91 25.09 15.85 4.37
N LYS A 92 26.15 16.28 3.66
CA LYS A 92 26.04 16.61 2.24
C LYS A 92 25.60 15.41 1.42
N GLN A 93 26.23 14.26 1.62
CA GLN A 93 25.87 13.01 0.94
C GLN A 93 24.43 12.58 1.26
N GLU A 94 24.01 12.66 2.53
CA GLU A 94 22.62 12.38 2.92
C GLU A 94 21.63 13.35 2.23
N LEU A 95 21.96 14.63 2.15
CA LEU A 95 21.15 15.64 1.46
C LEU A 95 21.04 15.36 -0.04
N GLU A 96 22.15 15.05 -0.70
CA GLU A 96 22.17 14.65 -2.12
C GLU A 96 21.33 13.41 -2.39
N GLN A 97 21.45 12.41 -1.53
CA GLN A 97 20.62 11.20 -1.58
C GLN A 97 19.13 11.53 -1.42
N LEU A 98 18.77 12.43 -0.50
CA LEU A 98 17.38 12.86 -0.30
C LEU A 98 16.85 13.61 -1.53
N ILE A 99 17.62 14.50 -2.12
CA ILE A 99 17.23 15.26 -3.32
C ILE A 99 17.03 14.31 -4.51
N ASP A 100 17.87 13.28 -4.65
CA ASP A 100 17.83 12.29 -5.72
C ASP A 100 17.06 11.01 -5.32
N ASN A 101 16.30 11.04 -4.23
CA ASN A 101 15.59 9.88 -3.66
C ASN A 101 14.42 9.36 -4.54
N LYS A 102 14.53 9.54 -5.86
CA LYS A 102 13.63 8.95 -6.87
C LYS A 102 14.17 7.60 -7.38
N LYS A 103 15.42 7.29 -7.10
CA LYS A 103 16.05 6.04 -7.54
C LYS A 103 15.60 4.84 -6.70
N PRO A 104 15.54 3.65 -7.30
CA PRO A 104 15.32 2.41 -6.55
C PRO A 104 16.30 2.29 -5.39
N VAL A 105 15.79 1.92 -4.22
CA VAL A 105 16.64 1.60 -3.07
C VAL A 105 17.13 0.18 -3.30
N LYS A 106 18.33 0.03 -3.89
CA LYS A 106 18.92 -1.29 -4.11
C LYS A 106 19.32 -1.90 -2.78
N LEU A 107 18.76 -3.08 -2.54
CA LEU A 107 19.15 -4.09 -1.55
C LEU A 107 19.72 -3.52 -0.24
N ILE A 108 18.83 -3.18 0.64
CA ILE A 108 19.17 -3.13 2.05
C ILE A 108 19.22 -4.59 2.50
N ASP A 109 20.34 -5.02 3.05
CA ASP A 109 20.40 -6.28 3.76
C ASP A 109 19.40 -6.20 4.91
N ILE A 110 18.38 -7.02 4.83
CA ILE A 110 17.36 -7.11 5.87
C ILE A 110 17.86 -8.14 6.88
N ASP A 111 18.24 -7.60 8.02
CA ASP A 111 18.63 -8.37 9.19
C ASP A 111 17.35 -8.92 9.85
N TYR A 112 17.10 -10.21 9.66
CA TYR A 112 15.98 -10.91 10.29
C TYR A 112 16.45 -12.23 10.89
N GLU A 113 16.30 -12.36 12.19
CA GLU A 113 16.60 -13.58 12.93
C GLU A 113 15.39 -14.51 12.91
N PHE A 114 15.56 -15.66 12.25
CA PHE A 114 14.53 -16.68 12.14
C PHE A 114 14.30 -17.34 13.50
N PRO A 115 13.04 -17.50 13.97
CA PRO A 115 12.74 -18.18 15.21
C PRO A 115 13.14 -19.65 15.21
N GLU A 116 13.62 -20.16 16.35
CA GLU A 116 14.00 -21.59 16.50
C GLU A 116 12.83 -22.55 16.25
N ASP A 117 11.59 -22.15 16.60
CA ASP A 117 10.37 -22.92 16.36
C ASP A 117 9.90 -22.88 14.89
N GLY A 118 10.61 -22.17 14.03
CA GLY A 118 10.30 -22.03 12.63
C GLY A 118 8.95 -21.33 12.35
N LYS A 119 8.41 -20.57 13.32
CA LYS A 119 7.11 -19.91 13.21
C LYS A 119 7.14 -18.44 13.64
N ASP A 120 6.57 -17.58 12.83
CA ASP A 120 6.31 -16.17 13.23
C ASP A 120 5.04 -15.67 12.53
N SER A 121 4.48 -14.56 13.03
CA SER A 121 3.40 -13.88 12.33
C SER A 121 3.96 -12.86 11.35
N THR A 122 3.34 -12.73 10.19
CA THR A 122 3.84 -11.80 9.17
C THR A 122 3.88 -10.35 9.66
N ARG A 123 2.98 -9.95 10.59
CA ARG A 123 3.05 -8.62 11.23
C ARG A 123 4.28 -8.44 12.14
N ASN A 124 4.69 -9.48 12.89
CA ASN A 124 5.90 -9.41 13.72
C ASN A 124 7.14 -9.33 12.85
N VAL A 125 7.20 -10.16 11.80
CA VAL A 125 8.26 -10.10 10.79
C VAL A 125 8.33 -8.71 10.18
N SER A 126 7.20 -8.13 9.79
CA SER A 126 7.12 -6.77 9.26
C SER A 126 7.72 -5.74 10.20
N GLY A 127 7.42 -5.82 11.50
CA GLY A 127 8.00 -4.92 12.49
C GLY A 127 9.53 -5.02 12.58
N LYS A 128 10.08 -6.25 12.56
CA LYS A 128 11.54 -6.48 12.54
C LYS A 128 12.15 -5.96 11.24
N VAL A 129 11.52 -6.23 10.10
CA VAL A 129 11.97 -5.77 8.78
C VAL A 129 11.97 -4.24 8.67
N LEU A 130 10.90 -3.55 9.10
CA LEU A 130 10.86 -2.08 9.15
C LEU A 130 12.03 -1.51 9.97
N ASN A 131 12.34 -2.13 11.09
CA ASN A 131 13.43 -1.70 11.95
C ASN A 131 14.81 -1.96 11.31
N SER A 132 14.98 -3.08 10.62
CA SER A 132 16.19 -3.36 9.84
C SER A 132 16.39 -2.35 8.71
N ILE A 133 15.31 -2.03 7.97
CA ILE A 133 15.34 -1.00 6.92
C ILE A 133 15.72 0.36 7.53
N ALA A 134 15.11 0.76 8.65
CA ALA A 134 15.34 2.06 9.29
C ALA A 134 16.78 2.28 9.77
N LYS A 135 17.54 1.21 10.04
CA LYS A 135 18.98 1.29 10.39
C LYS A 135 19.81 1.78 9.19
N ASN A 136 19.47 1.33 7.98
CA ASN A 136 20.29 1.51 6.78
C ASN A 136 19.69 2.52 5.80
N TYR A 137 18.43 2.92 6.00
CA TYR A 137 17.71 3.84 5.15
C TYR A 137 17.12 5.00 5.95
N PRO A 138 17.85 6.14 6.05
CA PRO A 138 17.51 7.24 6.94
C PRO A 138 16.22 7.97 6.57
N PHE A 139 15.72 7.82 5.34
CA PHE A 139 14.56 8.53 4.82
C PHE A 139 13.22 7.87 5.15
N LEU A 140 13.24 6.71 5.82
CA LEU A 140 12.03 6.05 6.29
C LEU A 140 11.46 6.78 7.52
N ILE A 141 10.20 7.19 7.45
CA ILE A 141 9.46 7.88 8.51
C ILE A 141 7.99 7.45 8.47
N GLY A 142 7.34 7.32 9.60
CA GLY A 142 5.92 6.98 9.58
C GLY A 142 5.36 6.61 10.93
N GLY A 143 4.27 5.87 10.95
CA GLY A 143 3.62 5.48 12.19
C GLY A 143 2.24 4.89 11.97
N SER A 144 1.39 5.02 12.98
CA SER A 144 0.11 4.31 13.03
C SER A 144 -1.02 5.22 13.51
N ALA A 145 -2.24 4.87 13.09
CA ALA A 145 -3.48 5.43 13.61
C ALA A 145 -3.83 4.81 14.98
N ASP A 146 -2.98 5.09 16.00
CA ASP A 146 -3.12 4.67 17.40
C ASP A 146 -3.06 3.16 17.69
N VAL A 147 -2.60 2.35 16.72
CA VAL A 147 -2.53 0.88 16.85
C VAL A 147 -1.12 0.33 16.61
N SER A 148 -0.06 1.14 16.81
CA SER A 148 1.33 0.78 16.51
C SER A 148 1.81 -0.48 17.23
N LYS A 149 1.36 -0.73 18.46
CA LYS A 149 1.70 -1.93 19.21
C LYS A 149 1.10 -3.19 18.57
N SER A 150 -0.14 -3.11 18.09
CA SER A 150 -0.84 -4.25 17.49
C SER A 150 -0.41 -4.51 16.05
N THR A 151 -0.06 -3.46 15.30
CA THR A 151 0.43 -3.57 13.92
C THR A 151 1.94 -3.80 13.82
N MET A 152 2.67 -3.69 14.92
CA MET A 152 4.13 -3.73 15.00
C MET A 152 4.84 -2.66 14.15
N ALA A 153 4.09 -1.66 13.66
CA ALA A 153 4.59 -0.62 12.76
C ALA A 153 5.14 0.57 13.55
N ARG A 154 6.32 0.36 14.16
CA ARG A 154 7.05 1.37 14.93
C ARG A 154 8.55 1.15 14.79
N ILE A 155 9.29 2.23 14.56
CA ILE A 155 10.75 2.21 14.58
C ILE A 155 11.23 2.36 16.01
N VAL A 156 12.03 1.41 16.49
CA VAL A 156 12.65 1.45 17.83
C VAL A 156 13.86 2.37 17.84
N ASN A 157 14.33 2.73 19.03
CA ASN A 157 15.52 3.56 19.25
C ASN A 157 15.48 4.94 18.51
N THR A 158 14.28 5.48 18.34
CA THR A 158 14.06 6.82 17.81
C THR A 158 12.94 7.50 18.59
N GLN A 159 12.99 8.82 18.62
CA GLN A 159 11.93 9.62 19.24
C GLN A 159 10.71 9.73 18.32
N ASN A 160 9.59 10.14 18.92
CA ASN A 160 8.42 10.55 18.14
C ASN A 160 8.73 11.88 17.44
N ASN A 161 8.33 11.98 16.19
CA ASN A 161 8.40 13.24 15.46
C ASN A 161 7.41 14.24 16.07
N SER A 162 7.89 15.42 16.41
CA SER A 162 7.10 16.48 17.00
C SER A 162 7.77 17.84 16.76
N TYR A 163 7.11 18.91 17.13
CA TYR A 163 7.70 20.25 17.07
C TYR A 163 9.02 20.35 17.87
N LEU A 164 9.08 19.68 19.02
CA LEU A 164 10.30 19.66 19.85
C LEU A 164 11.38 18.71 19.34
N TYR A 165 10.99 17.68 18.59
CA TYR A 165 11.88 16.63 18.06
C TYR A 165 11.60 16.35 16.60
N PRO A 166 11.90 17.30 15.69
CA PRO A 166 11.58 17.15 14.26
C PRO A 166 12.37 16.03 13.55
N GLY A 167 13.46 15.55 14.18
CA GLY A 167 14.24 14.40 13.68
C GLY A 167 13.71 13.03 14.08
N GLY A 168 12.63 12.95 14.85
CA GLY A 168 12.01 11.69 15.23
C GLY A 168 11.38 10.98 14.01
N LYS A 169 11.45 9.65 13.99
CA LYS A 169 10.97 8.85 12.84
C LYS A 169 9.56 8.29 13.02
N ASN A 170 8.99 8.34 14.23
CA ASN A 170 7.63 7.87 14.49
C ASN A 170 6.64 9.03 14.58
N ILE A 171 5.55 8.93 13.83
CA ILE A 171 4.43 9.88 13.85
C ILE A 171 3.22 9.22 14.50
N ASN A 172 2.73 9.83 15.59
CA ASN A 172 1.52 9.37 16.24
C ASN A 172 0.32 10.10 15.61
N PHE A 173 -0.34 9.45 14.64
CA PHE A 173 -1.45 10.06 13.90
C PHE A 173 -2.75 10.15 14.72
N GLY A 174 -2.88 9.32 15.77
CA GLY A 174 -4.15 9.12 16.47
C GLY A 174 -5.17 8.38 15.58
N ILE A 175 -6.41 8.28 16.02
CA ILE A 175 -7.50 7.63 15.27
C ILE A 175 -7.96 8.57 14.14
N ARG A 176 -7.16 8.68 13.07
CA ARG A 176 -7.33 9.63 11.95
C ARG A 176 -6.78 9.07 10.65
N GLU A 177 -7.30 7.95 10.18
CA GLU A 177 -6.78 7.22 9.03
C GLU A 177 -6.75 8.08 7.76
N SER A 178 -7.81 8.84 7.48
CA SER A 178 -7.86 9.74 6.33
C SER A 178 -6.75 10.79 6.37
N ALA A 179 -6.55 11.43 7.52
CA ALA A 179 -5.50 12.44 7.69
C ALA A 179 -4.11 11.78 7.64
N MET A 180 -3.94 10.61 8.23
CA MET A 180 -2.72 9.81 8.16
C MET A 180 -2.30 9.54 6.69
N GLY A 181 -3.22 9.08 5.86
CA GLY A 181 -2.96 8.84 4.44
C GLY A 181 -2.61 10.13 3.68
N ALA A 182 -3.32 11.24 3.95
CA ALA A 182 -3.04 12.53 3.32
C ALA A 182 -1.67 13.10 3.76
N ILE A 183 -1.31 12.99 5.03
CA ILE A 183 0.00 13.39 5.55
C ILE A 183 1.11 12.55 4.91
N ALA A 184 0.90 11.23 4.75
CA ALA A 184 1.86 10.36 4.07
C ALA A 184 2.12 10.83 2.62
N ASN A 185 1.08 11.23 1.89
CA ASN A 185 1.23 11.79 0.55
C ASN A 185 2.11 13.07 0.56
N GLY A 186 1.88 13.96 1.53
CA GLY A 186 2.71 15.17 1.70
C GLY A 186 4.17 14.85 2.03
N ILE A 187 4.41 13.87 2.88
CA ILE A 187 5.75 13.39 3.23
C ILE A 187 6.44 12.80 1.99
N ALA A 188 5.75 11.98 1.19
CA ALA A 188 6.31 11.41 -0.04
C ALA A 188 6.68 12.48 -1.07
N LEU A 189 5.89 13.56 -1.19
CA LEU A 189 6.19 14.72 -2.03
C LEU A 189 7.46 15.48 -1.60
N SER A 190 7.89 15.29 -0.34
CA SER A 190 9.15 15.85 0.18
C SER A 190 10.35 14.90 0.00
N ASN A 191 10.24 13.91 -0.86
CA ASN A 191 11.25 12.87 -1.15
C ASN A 191 11.59 11.95 0.04
N LEU A 192 10.83 11.97 1.12
CA LEU A 192 10.90 10.96 2.17
C LEU A 192 10.10 9.71 1.77
N THR A 193 10.36 8.60 2.44
CA THR A 193 9.62 7.35 2.22
C THR A 193 8.72 7.11 3.43
N PRO A 194 7.44 7.47 3.37
CA PRO A 194 6.54 7.26 4.49
C PRO A 194 6.04 5.82 4.56
N PHE A 195 5.88 5.33 5.80
CA PHE A 195 5.04 4.17 6.08
C PHE A 195 3.89 4.58 7.01
N VAL A 196 2.70 4.03 6.78
CA VAL A 196 1.51 4.29 7.61
C VAL A 196 0.75 3.02 7.87
N SER A 197 0.19 2.89 9.07
CA SER A 197 -0.37 1.62 9.53
C SER A 197 -1.68 1.78 10.29
N THR A 198 -2.60 0.84 10.03
CA THR A 198 -3.81 0.58 10.80
C THR A 198 -4.22 -0.89 10.62
N PHE A 199 -5.36 -1.32 11.18
CA PHE A 199 -5.94 -2.62 10.85
C PHE A 199 -6.54 -2.60 9.46
N PHE A 200 -6.54 -3.76 8.79
CA PHE A 200 -6.91 -3.79 7.38
C PHE A 200 -8.39 -3.42 7.15
N SER A 201 -9.31 -3.80 8.01
CA SER A 201 -10.70 -3.35 7.95
C SER A 201 -10.83 -1.82 8.03
N PHE A 202 -9.96 -1.14 8.80
CA PHE A 202 -9.99 0.33 8.95
C PHE A 202 -9.31 1.07 7.79
N SER A 203 -8.74 0.35 6.83
CA SER A 203 -8.24 0.94 5.59
C SER A 203 -9.34 1.65 4.79
N ASP A 204 -10.60 1.31 5.00
CA ASP A 204 -11.73 1.98 4.36
C ASP A 204 -11.79 3.47 4.69
N TYR A 205 -11.39 3.88 5.91
CA TYR A 205 -11.36 5.28 6.32
C TYR A 205 -10.26 6.11 5.62
N LEU A 206 -9.22 5.48 5.07
CA LEU A 206 -8.14 6.18 4.35
C LEU A 206 -8.17 5.96 2.83
N LYS A 207 -9.11 5.20 2.30
CA LYS A 207 -9.17 4.78 0.90
C LYS A 207 -9.13 5.94 -0.10
N GLY A 208 -9.75 7.08 0.24
CA GLY A 208 -9.70 8.29 -0.58
C GLY A 208 -8.27 8.84 -0.72
N ALA A 209 -7.53 8.95 0.39
CA ALA A 209 -6.14 9.40 0.39
C ALA A 209 -5.21 8.40 -0.32
N LEU A 210 -5.43 7.10 -0.12
CA LEU A 210 -4.68 6.02 -0.77
C LEU A 210 -4.90 6.04 -2.30
N ARG A 211 -6.13 6.28 -2.75
CA ARG A 211 -6.43 6.42 -4.17
C ARG A 211 -5.64 7.57 -4.81
N LEU A 212 -5.49 8.70 -4.08
CA LEU A 212 -4.64 9.81 -4.53
C LEU A 212 -3.16 9.43 -4.55
N THR A 213 -2.68 8.65 -3.59
CA THR A 213 -1.32 8.09 -3.61
C THR A 213 -1.06 7.33 -4.91
N ALA A 214 -1.99 6.45 -5.30
CA ALA A 214 -1.90 5.67 -6.54
C ALA A 214 -1.96 6.56 -7.79
N LEU A 215 -2.86 7.56 -7.81
CA LEU A 215 -3.00 8.50 -8.91
C LEU A 215 -1.76 9.38 -9.11
N MET A 216 -1.10 9.77 -8.03
CA MET A 216 0.11 10.61 -8.01
C MET A 216 1.40 9.78 -8.11
N ASP A 217 1.31 8.45 -8.15
CA ASP A 217 2.44 7.51 -8.18
C ASP A 217 3.46 7.74 -7.04
N LEU A 218 2.98 7.96 -5.81
CA LEU A 218 3.80 8.26 -4.65
C LEU A 218 4.28 7.00 -3.94
N PRO A 219 5.56 6.89 -3.54
CA PRO A 219 6.12 5.69 -2.90
C PRO A 219 5.75 5.60 -1.40
N VAL A 220 4.47 5.55 -1.10
CA VAL A 220 3.95 5.35 0.26
C VAL A 220 3.82 3.87 0.54
N ILE A 221 4.27 3.43 1.72
CA ILE A 221 4.14 2.06 2.21
C ILE A 221 2.97 1.98 3.18
N TYR A 222 1.89 1.35 2.79
CA TYR A 222 0.75 1.08 3.66
C TYR A 222 0.93 -0.27 4.35
N VAL A 223 1.01 -0.28 5.67
CA VAL A 223 1.21 -1.49 6.47
C VAL A 223 -0.08 -1.82 7.20
N PHE A 224 -0.79 -2.81 6.73
CA PHE A 224 -2.06 -3.23 7.32
C PHE A 224 -1.91 -4.58 8.00
N SER A 225 -2.39 -4.71 9.22
CA SER A 225 -2.45 -5.99 9.91
C SER A 225 -3.90 -6.44 10.13
N HIS A 226 -4.07 -7.67 10.65
CA HIS A 226 -5.39 -8.27 10.84
C HIS A 226 -6.08 -8.48 9.49
N ASP A 227 -5.49 -9.36 8.68
CA ASP A 227 -5.69 -9.50 7.24
C ASP A 227 -6.94 -10.26 6.81
N SER A 228 -7.61 -10.98 7.74
CA SER A 228 -8.72 -11.87 7.38
C SER A 228 -9.65 -12.19 8.58
N ILE A 229 -10.59 -13.09 8.38
CA ILE A 229 -11.50 -13.59 9.43
C ILE A 229 -10.77 -14.29 10.60
N THR A 230 -9.48 -14.63 10.43
CA THR A 230 -8.64 -15.24 11.47
C THR A 230 -8.32 -14.31 12.65
N VAL A 231 -8.74 -13.05 12.58
CA VAL A 231 -8.74 -12.12 13.71
C VAL A 231 -9.52 -12.66 14.91
N GLY A 232 -10.58 -13.43 14.65
CA GLY A 232 -11.24 -14.23 15.67
C GLY A 232 -12.25 -13.44 16.51
N GLU A 233 -12.00 -13.34 17.81
CA GLU A 233 -12.96 -12.82 18.79
C GLU A 233 -13.37 -11.37 18.56
N ASP A 234 -12.52 -10.56 17.93
CA ASP A 234 -12.82 -9.15 17.58
C ASP A 234 -14.05 -9.04 16.65
N GLY A 235 -14.32 -10.11 15.88
CA GLY A 235 -15.53 -10.27 15.10
C GLY A 235 -15.60 -9.46 13.81
N PRO A 236 -16.77 -9.40 13.17
CA PRO A 236 -16.97 -8.86 11.81
C PRO A 236 -16.47 -7.43 11.59
N THR A 237 -16.49 -6.58 12.63
CA THR A 237 -16.01 -5.19 12.51
C THR A 237 -14.51 -5.07 12.30
N HIS A 238 -13.75 -6.12 12.62
CA HIS A 238 -12.30 -6.18 12.51
C HIS A 238 -11.83 -7.22 11.49
N GLN A 239 -12.73 -7.99 10.91
CA GLN A 239 -12.47 -9.07 9.97
C GLN A 239 -12.69 -8.57 8.53
N PRO A 240 -11.62 -8.23 7.79
CA PRO A 240 -11.76 -7.79 6.40
C PRO A 240 -12.18 -8.96 5.50
N VAL A 241 -13.03 -8.68 4.53
CA VAL A 241 -13.53 -9.62 3.51
C VAL A 241 -13.32 -9.02 2.12
N GLU A 242 -13.99 -7.90 1.84
CA GLU A 242 -13.98 -7.23 0.54
C GLU A 242 -12.78 -6.29 0.35
N GLN A 243 -12.08 -5.90 1.41
CA GLN A 243 -10.99 -4.92 1.35
C GLN A 243 -9.88 -5.39 0.41
N LEU A 244 -9.52 -6.68 0.43
CA LEU A 244 -8.44 -7.19 -0.41
C LEU A 244 -8.78 -7.10 -1.89
N ALA A 245 -10.00 -7.47 -2.29
CA ALA A 245 -10.47 -7.32 -3.66
C ALA A 245 -10.52 -5.84 -4.08
N ALA A 246 -10.99 -4.97 -3.19
CA ALA A 246 -11.04 -3.53 -3.43
C ALA A 246 -9.65 -2.90 -3.63
N PHE A 247 -8.63 -3.35 -2.88
CA PHE A 247 -7.24 -2.89 -3.04
C PHE A 247 -6.60 -3.40 -4.32
N ARG A 248 -6.83 -4.66 -4.68
CA ARG A 248 -6.36 -5.26 -5.94
C ARG A 248 -6.95 -4.59 -7.18
N ALA A 249 -8.12 -3.95 -7.05
CA ALA A 249 -8.78 -3.21 -8.12
C ALA A 249 -8.24 -1.79 -8.33
N ILE A 250 -7.39 -1.25 -7.44
CA ILE A 250 -6.87 0.12 -7.57
C ILE A 250 -5.77 0.16 -8.64
N PRO A 251 -5.91 0.99 -9.71
CA PRO A 251 -4.87 1.13 -10.72
C PRO A 251 -3.58 1.69 -10.13
N ASN A 252 -2.43 1.26 -10.67
CA ASN A 252 -1.09 1.72 -10.25
C ASN A 252 -0.78 1.52 -8.77
N PHE A 253 -1.42 0.56 -8.12
CA PHE A 253 -1.22 0.25 -6.73
C PHE A 253 -0.82 -1.22 -6.57
N ASP A 254 0.29 -1.48 -5.89
CA ASP A 254 0.74 -2.85 -5.66
C ASP A 254 0.27 -3.34 -4.27
N THR A 255 -0.47 -4.44 -4.25
CA THR A 255 -0.96 -5.07 -3.01
C THR A 255 -0.21 -6.37 -2.79
N TYR A 256 0.47 -6.49 -1.65
CA TYR A 256 1.20 -7.68 -1.23
C TYR A 256 0.50 -8.31 -0.03
N ARG A 257 0.25 -9.61 -0.09
CA ARG A 257 -0.24 -10.42 1.03
C ARG A 257 0.68 -11.62 1.23
N PRO A 258 1.78 -11.44 1.98
CA PRO A 258 2.79 -12.48 2.18
C PRO A 258 2.29 -13.60 3.08
N SER A 259 2.73 -14.82 2.81
CA SER A 259 2.37 -16.03 3.56
C SER A 259 3.18 -16.20 4.84
N ASP A 260 4.46 -15.84 4.83
CA ASP A 260 5.41 -16.09 5.90
C ASP A 260 6.53 -15.04 5.97
N ALA A 261 7.59 -15.33 6.72
CA ALA A 261 8.73 -14.44 6.88
C ALA A 261 9.47 -14.19 5.57
N ASN A 262 9.71 -15.23 4.75
CA ASN A 262 10.42 -15.10 3.49
C ASN A 262 9.69 -14.17 2.52
N GLU A 263 8.38 -14.35 2.37
CA GLU A 263 7.56 -13.49 1.52
C GLU A 263 7.38 -12.08 2.09
N THR A 264 7.33 -11.92 3.43
CA THR A 264 7.28 -10.59 4.06
C THR A 264 8.54 -9.79 3.75
N ILE A 265 9.71 -10.42 3.90
CA ILE A 265 11.01 -9.83 3.52
C ILE A 265 11.02 -9.48 2.03
N GLY A 266 10.59 -10.42 1.19
CA GLY A 266 10.50 -10.23 -0.27
C GLY A 266 9.59 -9.08 -0.67
N SER A 267 8.44 -8.92 0.02
CA SER A 267 7.50 -7.82 -0.21
C SER A 267 8.13 -6.46 0.06
N TYR A 268 8.82 -6.29 1.18
CA TYR A 268 9.53 -5.04 1.47
C TYR A 268 10.66 -4.76 0.48
N LYS A 269 11.43 -5.77 0.07
CA LYS A 269 12.45 -5.62 -0.97
C LYS A 269 11.84 -5.14 -2.28
N ALA A 270 10.75 -5.76 -2.73
CA ALA A 270 10.04 -5.36 -3.95
C ALA A 270 9.48 -3.93 -3.86
N ILE A 271 8.86 -3.56 -2.72
CA ILE A 271 8.30 -2.21 -2.50
C ILE A 271 9.40 -1.14 -2.58
N LEU A 272 10.53 -1.35 -1.94
CA LEU A 272 11.65 -0.41 -1.93
C LEU A 272 12.35 -0.32 -3.29
N GLU A 273 12.52 -1.45 -3.98
CA GLU A 273 13.13 -1.49 -5.31
C GLU A 273 12.27 -0.79 -6.35
N LEU A 274 10.98 -1.07 -6.34
CA LEU A 274 10.04 -0.55 -7.34
C LEU A 274 9.63 0.89 -7.07
N ARG A 275 9.68 1.34 -5.81
CA ARG A 275 9.24 2.68 -5.37
C ARG A 275 7.87 3.08 -5.91
N LYS A 276 6.93 2.15 -5.86
CA LYS A 276 5.53 2.36 -6.25
C LYS A 276 4.64 2.43 -5.02
N PRO A 277 3.45 3.06 -5.15
CA PRO A 277 2.44 2.98 -4.10
C PRO A 277 2.14 1.53 -3.78
N ALA A 278 2.25 1.13 -2.52
CA ALA A 278 2.06 -0.26 -2.16
C ALA A 278 1.43 -0.46 -0.78
N ALA A 279 0.62 -1.51 -0.65
CA ALA A 279 0.19 -2.04 0.63
C ALA A 279 0.79 -3.42 0.89
N ILE A 280 1.15 -3.67 2.13
CA ILE A 280 1.48 -4.98 2.66
C ILE A 280 0.43 -5.38 3.69
N ILE A 281 -0.23 -6.52 3.46
CA ILE A 281 -1.36 -7.03 4.24
C ILE A 281 -0.89 -8.23 5.05
N LEU A 282 -1.00 -8.13 6.37
CA LEU A 282 -0.25 -8.96 7.32
C LEU A 282 -1.18 -9.69 8.29
N GLY A 283 -0.97 -10.98 8.47
CA GLY A 283 -1.64 -11.79 9.44
C GLY A 283 -1.15 -11.59 10.88
N ARG A 284 -2.02 -11.88 11.85
CA ARG A 284 -1.66 -11.82 13.28
C ARG A 284 -1.25 -13.16 13.88
N ASN A 285 -1.62 -14.25 13.23
CA ASN A 285 -1.33 -15.59 13.73
C ASN A 285 0.12 -15.99 13.39
N LYS A 286 0.72 -16.83 14.25
CA LYS A 286 1.97 -17.48 13.91
C LYS A 286 1.72 -18.54 12.86
N VAL A 287 2.46 -18.49 11.78
CA VAL A 287 2.46 -19.47 10.69
C VAL A 287 3.84 -20.10 10.56
N LYS A 288 3.87 -21.30 10.00
CA LYS A 288 5.12 -21.95 9.67
C LYS A 288 5.83 -21.17 8.56
N ILE A 289 7.14 -20.99 8.70
CA ILE A 289 8.00 -20.45 7.67
C ILE A 289 8.37 -21.62 6.76
N GLU A 290 7.84 -21.61 5.54
CA GLU A 290 8.05 -22.69 4.58
C GLU A 290 9.42 -22.58 3.92
N GLU A 291 10.16 -23.70 3.87
CA GLU A 291 11.52 -23.71 3.30
C GLU A 291 11.55 -23.36 1.81
N LYS A 292 10.43 -23.60 1.11
CA LYS A 292 10.32 -23.41 -0.34
C LYS A 292 9.82 -22.04 -0.74
N THR A 293 9.38 -21.21 0.22
CA THR A 293 9.07 -19.80 -0.06
C THR A 293 10.34 -19.01 -0.29
N LYS A 294 10.30 -18.08 -1.26
CA LYS A 294 11.50 -17.36 -1.70
C LYS A 294 11.26 -15.86 -1.74
N SER A 295 11.98 -15.13 -0.92
CA SER A 295 11.92 -13.66 -0.92
C SER A 295 12.25 -13.04 -2.28
N SER A 296 13.14 -13.67 -3.07
CA SER A 296 13.55 -13.21 -4.41
C SER A 296 12.44 -13.31 -5.47
N ASP A 297 11.47 -14.20 -5.29
CA ASP A 297 10.42 -14.44 -6.29
C ASP A 297 9.16 -13.58 -6.06
N VAL A 298 9.02 -12.97 -4.89
CA VAL A 298 7.87 -12.09 -4.55
C VAL A 298 7.72 -10.92 -5.51
N ILE A 299 8.83 -10.37 -6.00
CA ILE A 299 8.81 -9.25 -6.96
C ILE A 299 8.10 -9.61 -8.28
N LYS A 300 8.03 -10.90 -8.60
CA LYS A 300 7.30 -11.41 -9.77
C LYS A 300 5.80 -11.51 -9.55
N GLY A 301 5.36 -11.48 -8.30
CA GLY A 301 3.94 -11.46 -7.89
C GLY A 301 3.30 -12.83 -7.68
N ALA A 302 3.74 -13.86 -8.38
CA ALA A 302 3.38 -15.26 -8.14
C ALA A 302 4.52 -16.18 -8.54
N TYR A 303 4.64 -17.32 -7.87
CA TYR A 303 5.65 -18.33 -8.19
C TYR A 303 5.22 -19.71 -7.68
N ILE A 304 5.87 -20.77 -8.20
CA ILE A 304 5.59 -22.14 -7.81
C ILE A 304 6.33 -22.43 -6.49
N VAL A 305 5.57 -22.75 -5.43
CA VAL A 305 6.09 -23.22 -4.14
C VAL A 305 6.34 -24.74 -4.20
N GLU A 306 5.33 -25.49 -4.66
CA GLU A 306 5.43 -26.94 -4.89
C GLU A 306 5.12 -27.28 -6.34
N LYS A 307 6.02 -28.07 -6.94
CA LYS A 307 5.77 -28.62 -8.26
C LYS A 307 4.99 -29.94 -8.15
N GLU A 308 4.22 -30.19 -9.18
CA GLU A 308 3.64 -31.51 -9.44
C GLU A 308 4.75 -32.58 -9.57
N ILE A 309 4.51 -33.75 -9.01
CA ILE A 309 5.40 -34.92 -9.12
C ILE A 309 5.00 -35.90 -10.23
N LYS A 310 3.81 -35.70 -10.81
CA LYS A 310 3.25 -36.44 -11.93
C LYS A 310 2.77 -35.48 -13.02
N GLU A 311 1.99 -35.98 -13.98
CA GLU A 311 1.26 -35.12 -14.92
C GLU A 311 0.40 -34.12 -14.17
N LEU A 312 0.41 -32.87 -14.59
CA LEU A 312 -0.28 -31.78 -13.91
C LEU A 312 -1.80 -31.89 -14.10
N GLU A 313 -2.52 -32.20 -13.03
CA GLU A 313 -3.98 -32.36 -13.02
C GLU A 313 -4.69 -31.13 -12.42
N GLY A 314 -4.01 -30.46 -11.47
CA GLY A 314 -4.59 -29.31 -10.79
C GLY A 314 -3.56 -28.32 -10.26
N ILE A 315 -3.97 -27.05 -10.16
CA ILE A 315 -3.19 -25.98 -9.56
C ILE A 315 -3.99 -25.41 -8.41
N ILE A 316 -3.34 -25.20 -7.26
CA ILE A 316 -3.94 -24.47 -6.13
C ILE A 316 -3.18 -23.15 -5.97
N ILE A 317 -3.88 -22.04 -6.12
CA ILE A 317 -3.34 -20.68 -5.89
C ILE A 317 -3.75 -20.25 -4.49
N THR A 318 -2.82 -19.65 -3.78
CA THR A 318 -3.06 -19.09 -2.43
C THR A 318 -2.25 -17.82 -2.19
N SER A 319 -2.61 -17.05 -1.18
CA SER A 319 -1.82 -15.94 -0.63
C SER A 319 -2.01 -15.85 0.89
N GLY A 320 -1.08 -15.19 1.58
CA GLY A 320 -1.21 -14.99 3.02
C GLY A 320 -1.09 -16.26 3.85
N GLU A 321 -1.65 -16.23 5.04
CA GLU A 321 -1.59 -17.34 6.02
C GLU A 321 -2.16 -18.66 5.48
N GLU A 322 -2.95 -18.62 4.40
CA GLU A 322 -3.58 -19.79 3.80
C GLU A 322 -2.59 -20.75 3.14
N LEU A 323 -1.35 -20.34 2.92
CA LEU A 323 -0.31 -21.22 2.39
C LEU A 323 -0.10 -22.43 3.32
N GLU A 324 -0.07 -22.25 4.65
CA GLU A 324 0.06 -23.37 5.60
C GLU A 324 -1.08 -24.38 5.49
N LEU A 325 -2.32 -23.89 5.30
CA LEU A 325 -3.49 -24.75 5.06
C LEU A 325 -3.38 -25.46 3.70
N THR A 326 -2.97 -24.73 2.69
CA THR A 326 -2.82 -25.23 1.32
C THR A 326 -1.76 -26.33 1.24
N MET A 327 -0.67 -26.22 2.00
CA MET A 327 0.35 -27.27 2.08
C MET A 327 -0.19 -28.56 2.66
N LYS A 328 -1.04 -28.50 3.71
CA LYS A 328 -1.70 -29.71 4.28
C LYS A 328 -2.64 -30.37 3.27
N VAL A 329 -3.39 -29.57 2.51
CA VAL A 329 -4.25 -30.06 1.41
C VAL A 329 -3.40 -30.71 0.32
N TYR A 330 -2.29 -30.09 -0.05
CA TYR A 330 -1.35 -30.64 -1.04
C TYR A 330 -0.79 -32.00 -0.61
N ASP A 331 -0.29 -32.13 0.62
CA ASP A 331 0.30 -33.37 1.13
C ASP A 331 -0.70 -34.54 1.01
N THR A 332 -1.95 -34.31 1.43
CA THR A 332 -3.02 -35.35 1.36
C THR A 332 -3.37 -35.72 -0.09
N LEU A 333 -3.51 -34.73 -1.00
CA LEU A 333 -3.80 -35.00 -2.41
C LEU A 333 -2.64 -35.72 -3.10
N GLN A 334 -1.40 -35.36 -2.73
CA GLN A 334 -0.21 -36.05 -3.25
C GLN A 334 -0.12 -37.50 -2.80
N GLU A 335 -0.38 -37.80 -1.51
CA GLU A 335 -0.46 -39.16 -0.97
C GLU A 335 -1.51 -39.99 -1.72
N LYS A 336 -2.61 -39.38 -2.14
CA LYS A 336 -3.65 -40.03 -2.97
C LYS A 336 -3.24 -40.13 -4.45
N GLY A 337 -2.11 -39.57 -4.82
CA GLY A 337 -1.52 -39.73 -6.15
C GLY A 337 -1.95 -38.71 -7.19
N TYR A 338 -2.52 -37.57 -6.81
CA TYR A 338 -2.85 -36.48 -7.73
C TYR A 338 -1.63 -35.62 -8.08
N GLY A 339 -1.54 -35.19 -9.35
CA GLY A 339 -0.52 -34.26 -9.84
C GLY A 339 -0.91 -32.80 -9.56
N ILE A 340 -0.59 -32.30 -8.38
CA ILE A 340 -0.97 -30.94 -7.93
C ILE A 340 0.24 -30.02 -7.89
N ARG A 341 0.04 -28.78 -8.33
CA ARG A 341 0.98 -27.66 -8.22
C ARG A 341 0.46 -26.64 -7.22
N ILE A 342 1.35 -26.16 -6.33
CA ILE A 342 1.03 -25.05 -5.43
C ILE A 342 1.69 -23.76 -5.93
N VAL A 343 0.89 -22.72 -6.07
CA VAL A 343 1.33 -21.39 -6.47
C VAL A 343 1.03 -20.40 -5.35
N SER A 344 2.06 -19.78 -4.79
CA SER A 344 1.89 -18.61 -3.96
C SER A 344 1.76 -17.37 -4.86
N MET A 345 0.74 -16.56 -4.60
CA MET A 345 0.47 -15.31 -5.33
C MET A 345 0.40 -14.11 -4.37
N PRO A 346 1.53 -13.73 -3.77
CA PRO A 346 1.54 -12.61 -2.84
C PRO A 346 1.13 -11.28 -3.47
N SER A 347 1.26 -11.09 -4.80
CA SER A 347 0.84 -9.85 -5.46
C SER A 347 0.30 -10.06 -6.87
N MET A 348 -1.01 -10.00 -7.01
CA MET A 348 -1.67 -10.10 -8.34
C MET A 348 -1.20 -9.01 -9.30
N SER A 349 -1.09 -7.76 -8.85
CA SER A 349 -0.69 -6.63 -9.70
C SER A 349 0.71 -6.81 -10.29
N ARG A 350 1.60 -7.47 -9.57
CA ARG A 350 2.96 -7.79 -10.04
C ARG A 350 2.97 -8.96 -11.00
N PHE A 351 2.18 -9.99 -10.71
CA PHE A 351 2.04 -11.14 -11.61
C PHE A 351 1.48 -10.73 -12.97
N GLU A 352 0.49 -9.85 -12.99
CA GLU A 352 -0.10 -9.36 -14.23
C GLU A 352 0.88 -8.57 -15.13
N LYS A 353 1.91 -7.99 -14.54
CA LYS A 353 2.98 -7.27 -15.26
C LYS A 353 4.09 -8.21 -15.81
N GLN A 354 4.00 -9.52 -15.55
CA GLN A 354 4.96 -10.48 -16.09
C GLN A 354 4.69 -10.80 -17.57
N THR A 355 5.69 -11.39 -18.25
CA THR A 355 5.54 -11.85 -19.64
C THR A 355 4.51 -12.98 -19.72
N ASP A 356 3.90 -13.13 -20.89
CA ASP A 356 2.93 -14.21 -21.11
C ASP A 356 3.56 -15.59 -20.94
N GLU A 357 4.84 -15.75 -21.32
CA GLU A 357 5.60 -16.99 -21.09
C GLU A 357 5.75 -17.31 -19.60
N TYR A 358 6.03 -16.30 -18.78
CA TYR A 358 6.11 -16.51 -17.33
C TYR A 358 4.75 -16.89 -16.76
N LYS A 359 3.69 -16.21 -17.14
CA LYS A 359 2.32 -16.50 -16.69
C LYS A 359 1.89 -17.91 -17.09
N GLU A 360 2.14 -18.32 -18.32
CA GLU A 360 1.84 -19.65 -18.82
C GLU A 360 2.67 -20.74 -18.10
N LYS A 361 3.92 -20.45 -17.76
CA LYS A 361 4.73 -21.37 -16.96
C LYS A 361 4.18 -21.58 -15.55
N ILE A 362 3.66 -20.53 -14.92
CA ILE A 362 3.10 -20.60 -13.56
C ILE A 362 1.69 -21.19 -13.59
N LEU A 363 0.84 -20.70 -14.48
CA LEU A 363 -0.57 -21.05 -14.63
C LEU A 363 -0.86 -21.46 -16.08
N PRO A 364 -0.48 -22.69 -16.50
CA PRO A 364 -0.75 -23.17 -17.83
C PRO A 364 -2.26 -23.29 -18.09
N LYS A 365 -2.66 -22.93 -19.32
CA LYS A 365 -4.06 -22.97 -19.74
C LYS A 365 -4.61 -24.40 -19.76
N GLY A 366 -5.90 -24.53 -19.50
CA GLY A 366 -6.59 -25.82 -19.58
C GLY A 366 -6.48 -26.68 -18.32
N ILE A 367 -5.67 -26.31 -17.34
CA ILE A 367 -5.55 -27.02 -16.07
C ILE A 367 -6.60 -26.50 -15.08
N LYS A 368 -7.22 -27.44 -14.33
CA LYS A 368 -8.16 -27.10 -13.26
C LYS A 368 -7.43 -26.27 -12.19
N THR A 369 -7.88 -25.05 -11.97
CA THR A 369 -7.22 -24.10 -11.06
C THR A 369 -8.15 -23.78 -9.90
N PHE A 370 -7.70 -24.06 -8.69
CA PHE A 370 -8.38 -23.82 -7.44
C PHE A 370 -7.76 -22.64 -6.71
N VAL A 371 -8.54 -21.98 -5.86
CA VAL A 371 -8.08 -20.87 -5.01
C VAL A 371 -8.44 -21.12 -3.57
N ILE A 372 -7.51 -20.90 -2.66
CA ILE A 372 -7.73 -20.94 -1.20
C ILE A 372 -7.31 -19.57 -0.63
N GLU A 373 -8.29 -18.74 -0.25
CA GLU A 373 -8.03 -17.42 0.34
C GLU A 373 -9.21 -16.95 1.18
N ARG A 374 -8.97 -16.54 2.43
CA ARG A 374 -9.99 -16.01 3.36
C ARG A 374 -10.33 -14.55 3.05
N SER A 375 -10.77 -14.30 1.82
CA SER A 375 -11.26 -13.02 1.34
C SER A 375 -12.33 -13.22 0.28
N SER A 376 -12.93 -12.13 -0.22
CA SER A 376 -13.93 -12.17 -1.29
C SER A 376 -13.39 -12.82 -2.57
N SER A 377 -14.24 -13.64 -3.21
CA SER A 377 -13.99 -14.32 -4.49
C SER A 377 -13.72 -13.35 -5.66
N LEU A 378 -14.15 -12.09 -5.55
CA LEU A 378 -14.18 -11.12 -6.66
C LEU A 378 -12.84 -10.95 -7.40
N SER A 379 -11.71 -11.01 -6.69
CA SER A 379 -10.39 -10.85 -7.35
C SER A 379 -9.92 -12.08 -8.12
N TRP A 380 -10.57 -13.24 -7.98
CA TRP A 380 -10.07 -14.51 -8.47
C TRP A 380 -10.70 -14.99 -9.79
N TYR A 381 -11.82 -14.40 -10.23
CA TYR A 381 -12.51 -14.81 -11.47
C TYR A 381 -11.65 -14.74 -12.74
N LYS A 382 -10.55 -13.99 -12.72
CA LYS A 382 -9.58 -13.94 -13.80
C LYS A 382 -8.75 -15.23 -13.92
N TYR A 383 -8.57 -15.96 -12.82
CA TYR A 383 -7.69 -17.13 -12.73
C TYR A 383 -8.45 -18.45 -12.66
N THR A 384 -9.70 -18.39 -12.22
CA THR A 384 -10.52 -19.59 -12.04
C THR A 384 -12.01 -19.27 -12.21
N LYS A 385 -12.86 -20.27 -12.05
CA LYS A 385 -14.32 -20.13 -12.18
C LYS A 385 -15.03 -20.42 -10.86
N GLU A 386 -16.30 -20.08 -10.80
CA GLU A 386 -17.18 -20.42 -9.68
C GLU A 386 -17.16 -21.94 -9.38
N GLY A 387 -17.20 -22.30 -8.10
CA GLY A 387 -17.11 -23.68 -7.62
C GLY A 387 -15.70 -24.25 -7.51
N TYR A 388 -14.67 -23.47 -7.88
CA TYR A 388 -13.26 -23.81 -7.72
C TYR A 388 -12.54 -22.86 -6.73
N MET A 389 -13.32 -22.03 -6.02
CA MET A 389 -12.81 -21.04 -5.07
C MET A 389 -13.28 -21.39 -3.67
N PHE A 390 -12.32 -21.49 -2.75
CA PHE A 390 -12.53 -21.55 -1.31
C PHE A 390 -12.23 -20.15 -0.78
N THR A 391 -13.29 -19.34 -0.72
CA THR A 391 -13.25 -17.90 -0.42
C THR A 391 -14.35 -17.52 0.56
N ILE A 392 -14.35 -16.30 1.05
CA ILE A 392 -15.35 -15.78 2.00
C ILE A 392 -16.11 -14.65 1.32
N ASP A 393 -17.39 -14.87 1.05
CA ASP A 393 -18.28 -13.88 0.43
C ASP A 393 -19.44 -13.43 1.36
N SER A 394 -19.18 -13.53 2.68
CA SER A 394 -20.07 -13.01 3.73
C SER A 394 -19.24 -12.43 4.87
N PHE A 395 -19.88 -11.60 5.69
CA PHE A 395 -19.19 -11.11 6.90
C PHE A 395 -18.76 -12.25 7.81
N GLY A 396 -17.63 -12.05 8.49
CA GLY A 396 -17.07 -12.99 9.44
C GLY A 396 -17.96 -13.21 10.69
N LYS A 397 -17.43 -13.97 11.64
CA LYS A 397 -18.11 -14.31 12.90
C LYS A 397 -17.14 -14.15 14.07
N SER A 398 -17.66 -13.76 15.25
CA SER A 398 -16.88 -13.77 16.49
C SER A 398 -16.71 -15.20 16.98
N GLY A 399 -15.48 -15.54 17.38
CA GLY A 399 -15.12 -16.85 17.89
C GLY A 399 -13.59 -17.03 17.87
N ASN A 400 -13.08 -18.10 18.41
CA ASN A 400 -11.66 -18.41 18.21
C ASN A 400 -11.40 -18.80 16.75
N LYS A 401 -10.14 -18.71 16.32
CA LYS A 401 -9.76 -18.95 14.92
C LYS A 401 -10.26 -20.30 14.38
N ASN A 402 -10.15 -21.36 15.15
CA ASN A 402 -10.50 -22.71 14.70
C ASN A 402 -12.01 -22.87 14.50
N ASP A 403 -12.82 -22.33 15.40
CA ASP A 403 -14.28 -22.36 15.28
C ASP A 403 -14.76 -21.52 14.09
N VAL A 404 -14.12 -20.36 13.85
CA VAL A 404 -14.40 -19.53 12.69
C VAL A 404 -14.01 -20.25 11.40
N ASP A 405 -12.81 -20.84 11.32
CA ASP A 405 -12.37 -21.60 10.16
C ASP A 405 -13.34 -22.77 9.87
N LEU A 406 -13.74 -23.52 10.89
CA LEU A 406 -14.70 -24.61 10.73
C LEU A 406 -16.07 -24.09 10.23
N ALA A 407 -16.56 -22.99 10.80
CA ALA A 407 -17.86 -22.41 10.42
C ALA A 407 -17.92 -21.91 8.97
N PHE A 408 -16.77 -21.65 8.36
CA PHE A 408 -16.63 -21.24 6.95
C PHE A 408 -16.06 -22.35 6.05
N GLY A 409 -15.84 -23.55 6.58
CA GLY A 409 -15.31 -24.68 5.81
C GLY A 409 -13.82 -24.57 5.47
N PHE A 410 -13.06 -23.71 6.15
CA PHE A 410 -11.62 -23.55 5.97
C PHE A 410 -10.81 -24.56 6.78
N THR A 411 -11.07 -25.84 6.54
CA THR A 411 -10.26 -26.95 7.10
C THR A 411 -9.66 -27.78 5.96
N SER A 412 -8.51 -28.38 6.19
CA SER A 412 -7.82 -29.20 5.17
C SER A 412 -8.71 -30.31 4.65
N ASP A 413 -9.43 -31.01 5.55
CA ASP A 413 -10.25 -32.15 5.19
C ASP A 413 -11.46 -31.80 4.32
N ILE A 414 -12.08 -30.62 4.55
CA ILE A 414 -13.22 -30.16 3.75
C ILE A 414 -12.74 -29.73 2.37
N ILE A 415 -11.68 -28.92 2.33
CA ILE A 415 -11.15 -28.37 1.09
C ILE A 415 -10.56 -29.47 0.20
N GLU A 416 -9.80 -30.38 0.78
CA GLU A 416 -9.19 -31.50 0.09
C GLU A 416 -10.25 -32.39 -0.60
N LYS A 417 -11.29 -32.82 0.15
CA LYS A 417 -12.38 -33.65 -0.40
C LYS A 417 -13.10 -32.98 -1.56
N GLU A 418 -13.32 -31.67 -1.47
CA GLU A 418 -13.99 -30.94 -2.53
C GLU A 418 -13.09 -30.77 -3.77
N ILE A 419 -11.78 -30.52 -3.58
CA ILE A 419 -10.81 -30.49 -4.69
C ILE A 419 -10.75 -31.88 -5.35
N GLU A 420 -10.62 -32.96 -4.58
CA GLU A 420 -10.62 -34.33 -5.11
C GLU A 420 -11.87 -34.63 -5.93
N ARG A 421 -13.05 -34.28 -5.40
CA ARG A 421 -14.31 -34.41 -6.14
C ARG A 421 -14.27 -33.67 -7.47
N LYS A 422 -13.78 -32.45 -7.47
CA LYS A 422 -13.68 -31.61 -8.68
C LYS A 422 -12.61 -32.09 -9.68
N LEU A 423 -11.56 -32.75 -9.21
CA LEU A 423 -10.55 -33.35 -10.09
C LEU A 423 -11.13 -34.54 -10.85
N ASN A 424 -12.03 -35.31 -10.24
CA ASN A 424 -12.65 -36.48 -10.80
C ASN A 424 -13.91 -36.19 -11.67
N GLU A 425 -14.44 -34.98 -11.65
CA GLU A 425 -15.45 -34.48 -12.62
C GLU A 425 -14.83 -34.17 -13.97
#